data_87e4a5f691c9c6055ffd70215056943e
#
_entry.id   87e4a5f691c9c6055ffd70215056943e
#
_cell.length_a   1.000
_cell.length_b   1.000
_cell.length_c   1.000
_cell.angle_alpha   90.00
_cell.angle_beta   90.00
_cell.angle_gamma   90.00
#
_symmetry.space_group_name_H-M   'P 1'
#
loop_
_entity.id
_entity.type
_entity.pdbx_description
1 polymer ?
#
loop_
_entity_poly.entity_id
_entity_poly.type
_entity_poly.pdbx_seq_one_letter_code
_entity_poly.pdbx_strand_id
1 'polypeptide(L)'
;MISRKDAIAQIQSNEFDLVVIGGGATGAMVALDAASRGMSVVLLERDDYSQGTSSRSSKMIHGGLRYLENFDVGLVREALLERSLMVELAPHQVYPTPYLVPRLGDDGRDIALGVGLNAYDALATVGVKSDEGPGETAENETLAAAVDRTISWAPERHRTIDGAEAARMMPALAPLNPQSAYLFYDCQTDDSRLVITALQEAERYGAVLLNGADVVEVLDQRGKASGVAFVEQESGDRVEVSAANVVNATGVWADQIRPDGIEDEGEVPLISPSRGTHITLSLDDLPVGEAACIVPAGEGRRIFALPWYGRALVGTTDNDYDGDIDSVSPSQSDVEYLLDAVNTYFETDIAPEQVTGAFAGVRPLISSGDTKKSVDISRKAEMYETSSGMLTITGGKYTTWRRMGKQVVDRIVEREGLSAACRTAEIPLGLPARPEDLETDLDLPDGAIEQLAFRYGHGAREVLDLCAERPELAQPILEGFPDLLAEVVIATRNEQARKVSDVILRRTRLGLLAARDLDSAESVAEVADLMGEELGWSKKRRAEEATLWVDEARREGINPLIRAGR
;
A
#
# COMPACT_ATOMS: atom_id res chain seq x y z
N MET A 1 -13.62 -10.97 5.95
CA MET A 1 -14.66 -10.36 5.09
C MET A 1 -15.80 -11.36 4.88
N ILE A 2 -17.02 -10.87 4.60
CA ILE A 2 -18.13 -11.75 4.21
C ILE A 2 -17.79 -12.49 2.91
N SER A 3 -18.48 -13.62 2.69
CA SER A 3 -18.28 -14.37 1.45
C SER A 3 -18.75 -13.52 0.24
N ARG A 4 -18.11 -13.72 -0.92
CA ARG A 4 -18.55 -13.05 -2.17
C ARG A 4 -20.01 -13.28 -2.48
N LYS A 5 -20.52 -14.51 -2.22
CA LYS A 5 -21.92 -14.86 -2.41
C LYS A 5 -22.85 -14.00 -1.55
N ASP A 6 -22.48 -13.80 -0.28
CA ASP A 6 -23.27 -12.97 0.63
C ASP A 6 -23.17 -11.50 0.26
N ALA A 7 -21.99 -11.03 -0.18
CA ALA A 7 -21.81 -9.67 -0.68
C ALA A 7 -22.70 -9.40 -1.91
N ILE A 8 -22.71 -10.28 -2.90
CA ILE A 8 -23.57 -10.16 -4.09
C ILE A 8 -25.05 -10.17 -3.70
N ALA A 9 -25.46 -11.06 -2.78
CA ALA A 9 -26.85 -11.11 -2.30
C ALA A 9 -27.26 -9.81 -1.60
N GLN A 10 -26.36 -9.22 -0.78
CA GLN A 10 -26.62 -7.92 -0.14
C GLN A 10 -26.71 -6.79 -1.17
N ILE A 11 -25.82 -6.78 -2.15
CA ILE A 11 -25.81 -5.78 -3.24
C ILE A 11 -27.12 -5.81 -4.02
N GLN A 12 -27.62 -7.00 -4.35
CA GLN A 12 -28.86 -7.15 -5.12
C GLN A 12 -30.14 -6.83 -4.33
N SER A 13 -30.09 -6.86 -2.99
CA SER A 13 -31.28 -6.70 -2.15
C SER A 13 -31.39 -5.36 -1.44
N ASN A 14 -30.35 -4.53 -1.47
CA ASN A 14 -30.31 -3.26 -0.74
C ASN A 14 -30.06 -2.06 -1.68
N GLU A 15 -30.49 -0.89 -1.21
CA GLU A 15 -30.06 0.42 -1.70
C GLU A 15 -28.99 0.94 -0.74
N PHE A 16 -28.03 1.71 -1.28
CA PHE A 16 -26.89 2.22 -0.51
C PHE A 16 -26.90 3.75 -0.45
N ASP A 17 -26.33 4.30 0.61
CA ASP A 17 -26.05 5.74 0.68
C ASP A 17 -24.85 6.11 -0.22
N LEU A 18 -23.92 5.16 -0.36
CA LEU A 18 -22.66 5.38 -1.09
C LEU A 18 -22.19 4.12 -1.82
N VAL A 19 -21.87 4.26 -3.11
CA VAL A 19 -21.02 3.31 -3.84
C VAL A 19 -19.63 3.90 -4.06
N VAL A 20 -18.60 3.13 -3.71
CA VAL A 20 -17.18 3.48 -3.91
C VAL A 20 -16.62 2.58 -5.02
N ILE A 21 -16.07 3.18 -6.07
CA ILE A 21 -15.43 2.48 -7.17
C ILE A 21 -13.91 2.50 -6.94
N GLY A 22 -13.31 1.32 -6.77
CA GLY A 22 -11.87 1.12 -6.54
C GLY A 22 -11.52 0.73 -5.12
N GLY A 23 -10.86 -0.42 -4.95
CA GLY A 23 -10.42 -1.03 -3.69
C GLY A 23 -8.94 -0.74 -3.34
N GLY A 24 -8.40 0.38 -3.81
CA GLY A 24 -7.09 0.87 -3.40
C GLY A 24 -7.12 1.64 -2.07
N ALA A 25 -6.00 2.22 -1.67
CA ALA A 25 -5.85 2.96 -0.42
C ALA A 25 -6.94 4.03 -0.24
N THR A 26 -7.18 4.86 -1.25
CA THR A 26 -8.16 5.94 -1.17
C THR A 26 -9.57 5.41 -1.01
N GLY A 27 -9.99 4.43 -1.83
CA GLY A 27 -11.33 3.86 -1.74
C GLY A 27 -11.57 3.12 -0.41
N ALA A 28 -10.57 2.41 0.12
CA ALA A 28 -10.65 1.77 1.43
C ALA A 28 -10.94 2.79 2.54
N MET A 29 -10.27 3.94 2.51
CA MET A 29 -10.49 4.99 3.52
C MET A 29 -11.80 5.75 3.32
N VAL A 30 -12.28 5.93 2.07
CA VAL A 30 -13.63 6.46 1.81
C VAL A 30 -14.68 5.52 2.39
N ALA A 31 -14.55 4.20 2.14
CA ALA A 31 -15.49 3.21 2.63
C ALA A 31 -15.49 3.15 4.17
N LEU A 32 -14.29 3.14 4.80
CA LEU A 32 -14.18 3.12 6.25
C LEU A 32 -14.76 4.40 6.89
N ASP A 33 -14.43 5.56 6.35
CA ASP A 33 -14.91 6.83 6.91
C ASP A 33 -16.43 6.93 6.78
N ALA A 34 -16.99 6.65 5.61
CA ALA A 34 -18.43 6.70 5.39
C ALA A 34 -19.20 5.68 6.26
N ALA A 35 -18.74 4.42 6.29
CA ALA A 35 -19.39 3.38 7.11
C ALA A 35 -19.30 3.71 8.61
N SER A 36 -18.15 4.22 9.09
CA SER A 36 -17.99 4.62 10.50
C SER A 36 -18.85 5.82 10.91
N ARG A 37 -19.32 6.61 9.93
CA ARG A 37 -20.30 7.70 10.14
C ARG A 37 -21.75 7.23 10.00
N GLY A 38 -22.00 5.92 9.80
CA GLY A 38 -23.32 5.31 9.77
C GLY A 38 -23.97 5.27 8.40
N MET A 39 -23.24 5.51 7.32
CA MET A 39 -23.74 5.35 5.94
C MET A 39 -23.74 3.87 5.55
N SER A 40 -24.72 3.45 4.78
CA SER A 40 -24.71 2.16 4.08
C SER A 40 -23.78 2.28 2.85
N VAL A 41 -22.71 1.49 2.83
CA VAL A 41 -21.62 1.61 1.84
C VAL A 41 -21.43 0.30 1.11
N VAL A 42 -21.27 0.38 -0.22
CA VAL A 42 -20.73 -0.70 -1.04
C VAL A 42 -19.45 -0.25 -1.73
N LEU A 43 -18.42 -1.09 -1.69
CA LEU A 43 -17.17 -0.85 -2.43
C LEU A 43 -16.99 -1.96 -3.47
N LEU A 44 -16.73 -1.53 -4.71
CA LEU A 44 -16.52 -2.40 -5.87
C LEU A 44 -15.08 -2.23 -6.39
N GLU A 45 -14.33 -3.33 -6.43
CA GLU A 45 -12.99 -3.39 -7.00
C GLU A 45 -13.00 -4.26 -8.25
N ARG A 46 -12.41 -3.77 -9.33
CA ARG A 46 -12.39 -4.48 -10.62
C ARG A 46 -11.67 -5.82 -10.52
N ASP A 47 -10.47 -5.82 -9.96
CA ASP A 47 -9.62 -7.01 -9.87
C ASP A 47 -9.48 -7.49 -8.42
N ASP A 48 -8.29 -7.33 -7.82
CA ASP A 48 -8.05 -7.60 -6.41
C ASP A 48 -7.78 -6.30 -5.64
N TYR A 49 -8.10 -6.30 -4.37
CA TYR A 49 -7.85 -5.15 -3.49
C TYR A 49 -6.38 -4.73 -3.52
N SER A 50 -6.15 -3.43 -3.60
CA SER A 50 -4.84 -2.79 -3.71
C SER A 50 -4.00 -3.12 -4.95
N GLN A 51 -4.53 -3.80 -5.97
CA GLN A 51 -3.78 -4.26 -7.14
C GLN A 51 -3.08 -3.14 -7.91
N GLY A 52 -3.65 -1.94 -7.96
CA GLY A 52 -3.06 -0.79 -8.62
C GLY A 52 -1.84 -0.22 -7.88
N THR A 53 -1.71 1.10 -7.85
CA THR A 53 -0.61 1.84 -7.21
C THR A 53 -0.43 1.49 -5.72
N SER A 54 -1.51 1.09 -5.05
CA SER A 54 -1.56 0.87 -3.60
C SER A 54 -0.74 -0.32 -3.10
N SER A 55 -0.37 -1.28 -3.96
CA SER A 55 0.57 -2.37 -3.61
C SER A 55 1.96 -2.20 -4.21
N ARG A 56 2.20 -1.11 -4.93
CA ARG A 56 3.41 -0.87 -5.72
C ARG A 56 4.16 0.41 -5.31
N SER A 57 3.96 0.82 -4.06
CA SER A 57 4.65 1.97 -3.45
C SER A 57 6.06 1.60 -2.99
N SER A 58 6.79 2.58 -2.46
CA SER A 58 8.10 2.37 -1.81
C SER A 58 7.97 1.78 -0.39
N LYS A 59 6.80 1.33 0.02
CA LYS A 59 6.53 0.74 1.35
C LYS A 59 6.82 1.69 2.52
N MET A 60 6.63 2.99 2.31
CA MET A 60 6.95 4.04 3.27
C MET A 60 5.73 4.88 3.61
N ILE A 61 5.61 5.20 4.90
CA ILE A 61 4.74 6.25 5.42
C ILE A 61 5.64 7.35 5.96
N HIS A 62 5.81 8.42 5.18
CA HIS A 62 6.87 9.40 5.42
C HIS A 62 6.39 10.84 5.25
N GLY A 63 7.03 11.76 5.97
CA GLY A 63 6.71 13.19 5.90
C GLY A 63 7.16 13.88 4.61
N GLY A 64 8.08 13.26 3.86
CA GLY A 64 8.55 13.81 2.59
C GLY A 64 9.55 14.96 2.75
N LEU A 65 10.66 14.70 3.42
CA LEU A 65 11.76 15.66 3.65
C LEU A 65 12.15 16.46 2.38
N ARG A 66 12.13 15.80 1.20
CA ARG A 66 12.44 16.43 -0.10
C ARG A 66 11.54 17.63 -0.43
N TYR A 67 10.28 17.67 0.07
CA TYR A 67 9.38 18.78 -0.23
C TYR A 67 9.72 20.07 0.53
N LEU A 68 10.57 19.98 1.57
CA LEU A 68 11.12 21.17 2.20
C LEU A 68 12.08 21.92 1.28
N GLU A 69 12.76 21.23 0.36
CA GLU A 69 13.60 21.83 -0.69
C GLU A 69 12.76 22.75 -1.61
N ASN A 70 11.48 22.43 -1.78
CA ASN A 70 10.52 23.20 -2.58
C ASN A 70 9.65 24.16 -1.74
N PHE A 71 9.97 24.34 -0.44
CA PHE A 71 9.22 25.18 0.51
C PHE A 71 7.75 24.79 0.69
N ASP A 72 7.33 23.55 0.38
CA ASP A 72 5.95 23.07 0.60
C ASP A 72 5.77 22.57 2.05
N VAL A 73 5.89 23.51 2.99
CA VAL A 73 5.82 23.25 4.43
C VAL A 73 4.44 22.67 4.82
N GLY A 74 3.39 23.10 4.15
CA GLY A 74 2.03 22.62 4.41
C GLY A 74 1.87 21.13 4.14
N LEU A 75 2.38 20.67 3.00
CA LEU A 75 2.34 19.27 2.60
C LEU A 75 3.20 18.38 3.51
N VAL A 76 4.35 18.90 3.97
CA VAL A 76 5.22 18.18 4.91
C VAL A 76 4.54 18.05 6.27
N ARG A 77 3.95 19.13 6.79
CA ARG A 77 3.22 19.10 8.08
C ARG A 77 2.07 18.10 8.03
N GLU A 78 1.26 18.14 6.96
CA GLU A 78 0.16 17.20 6.78
C GLU A 78 0.65 15.74 6.77
N ALA A 79 1.70 15.44 6.00
CA ALA A 79 2.25 14.10 5.92
C ALA A 79 2.83 13.62 7.25
N LEU A 80 3.48 14.49 8.02
CA LEU A 80 4.02 14.16 9.35
C LEU A 80 2.92 13.86 10.36
N LEU A 81 1.83 14.61 10.34
CA LEU A 81 0.66 14.36 11.19
C LEU A 81 0.01 13.01 10.86
N GLU A 82 -0.23 12.74 9.58
CA GLU A 82 -0.81 11.46 9.14
C GLU A 82 0.13 10.29 9.44
N ARG A 83 1.46 10.46 9.29
CA ARG A 83 2.44 9.44 9.67
C ARG A 83 2.34 9.09 11.16
N SER A 84 2.34 10.09 12.04
CA SER A 84 2.24 9.86 13.48
C SER A 84 0.94 9.14 13.84
N LEU A 85 -0.16 9.57 13.23
CA LEU A 85 -1.47 8.95 13.42
C LEU A 85 -1.50 7.49 12.93
N MET A 86 -0.89 7.17 11.78
CA MET A 86 -0.83 5.80 11.29
C MET A 86 -0.04 4.86 12.22
N VAL A 87 1.02 5.35 12.87
CA VAL A 87 1.73 4.56 13.89
C VAL A 87 0.82 4.25 15.10
N GLU A 88 -0.04 5.18 15.49
CA GLU A 88 -1.01 4.96 16.57
C GLU A 88 -2.14 4.02 16.17
N LEU A 89 -2.67 4.17 14.95
CA LEU A 89 -3.82 3.38 14.47
C LEU A 89 -3.44 1.97 14.04
N ALA A 90 -2.21 1.75 13.54
CA ALA A 90 -1.75 0.47 13.02
C ALA A 90 -0.31 0.14 13.48
N PRO A 91 -0.02 0.11 14.81
CA PRO A 91 1.36 0.01 15.31
C PRO A 91 2.06 -1.30 14.93
N HIS A 92 1.32 -2.35 14.60
CA HIS A 92 1.86 -3.62 14.11
C HIS A 92 2.19 -3.58 12.61
N GLN A 93 1.62 -2.67 11.83
CA GLN A 93 1.81 -2.58 10.37
C GLN A 93 2.56 -1.32 9.93
N VAL A 94 2.62 -0.29 10.77
CA VAL A 94 3.34 0.95 10.50
C VAL A 94 4.35 1.17 11.61
N TYR A 95 5.62 0.95 11.31
CA TYR A 95 6.68 0.96 12.31
C TYR A 95 7.80 1.94 11.95
N PRO A 96 8.37 2.61 12.97
CA PRO A 96 9.49 3.51 12.81
C PRO A 96 10.71 2.78 12.25
N THR A 97 11.33 3.36 11.24
CA THR A 97 12.55 2.86 10.61
C THR A 97 13.60 3.95 10.65
N PRO A 98 14.84 3.66 11.08
CA PRO A 98 15.94 4.60 11.02
C PRO A 98 16.38 4.86 9.58
N TYR A 99 16.60 6.13 9.23
CA TYR A 99 17.10 6.59 7.94
C TYR A 99 18.47 7.23 8.11
N LEU A 100 19.43 6.78 7.32
CA LEU A 100 20.79 7.28 7.31
C LEU A 100 21.04 8.14 6.08
N VAL A 101 21.70 9.27 6.32
CA VAL A 101 22.36 10.06 5.27
C VAL A 101 23.85 10.10 5.61
N PRO A 102 24.64 9.14 5.07
CA PRO A 102 26.06 9.02 5.40
C PRO A 102 26.87 10.17 4.82
N ARG A 103 27.90 10.54 5.53
CA ARG A 103 28.91 11.50 5.11
C ARG A 103 30.20 10.74 4.76
N LEU A 104 30.50 10.74 3.48
CA LEU A 104 31.68 10.11 2.89
C LEU A 104 32.70 11.21 2.56
N GLY A 105 33.97 11.05 2.96
CA GLY A 105 35.03 12.00 2.65
C GLY A 105 35.01 13.30 3.47
N ASP A 106 35.92 14.25 3.08
CA ASP A 106 36.14 15.53 3.77
C ASP A 106 35.16 16.65 3.37
N ASP A 107 34.12 16.34 2.64
CA ASP A 107 33.08 17.32 2.26
C ASP A 107 32.43 17.91 3.49
N GLY A 108 32.45 19.25 3.59
CA GLY A 108 31.97 20.00 4.74
C GLY A 108 30.56 19.58 5.19
N ARG A 109 30.17 19.91 6.43
CA ARG A 109 28.82 19.61 6.92
C ARG A 109 27.79 20.10 5.90
N ASP A 110 26.90 19.22 5.46
CA ASP A 110 25.74 19.64 4.67
C ASP A 110 24.79 20.43 5.60
N ILE A 111 25.07 21.74 5.67
CA ILE A 111 24.33 22.68 6.53
C ILE A 111 22.87 22.76 6.06
N ALA A 112 22.64 22.66 4.75
CA ALA A 112 21.29 22.75 4.17
C ALA A 112 20.43 21.54 4.61
N LEU A 113 21.00 20.33 4.57
CA LEU A 113 20.32 19.14 5.07
C LEU A 113 20.09 19.22 6.59
N GLY A 114 21.08 19.67 7.35
CA GLY A 114 20.92 19.85 8.80
C GLY A 114 19.82 20.86 9.18
N VAL A 115 19.70 21.97 8.43
CA VAL A 115 18.60 22.93 8.58
C VAL A 115 17.27 22.30 8.19
N GLY A 116 17.25 21.55 7.08
CA GLY A 116 16.05 20.81 6.62
C GLY A 116 15.55 19.80 7.66
N LEU A 117 16.45 19.01 8.26
CA LEU A 117 16.11 18.05 9.31
C LEU A 117 15.61 18.73 10.60
N ASN A 118 16.20 19.88 11.00
CA ASN A 118 15.69 20.67 12.13
C ASN A 118 14.26 21.18 11.86
N ALA A 119 13.98 21.64 10.64
CA ALA A 119 12.63 22.06 10.26
C ALA A 119 11.66 20.86 10.25
N TYR A 120 12.10 19.70 9.76
CA TYR A 120 11.33 18.47 9.74
C TYR A 120 10.92 18.02 11.15
N ASP A 121 11.87 18.01 12.10
CA ASP A 121 11.61 17.69 13.50
C ASP A 121 10.66 18.69 14.16
N ALA A 122 10.86 19.98 13.89
CA ALA A 122 9.98 21.03 14.44
C ALA A 122 8.54 20.84 13.93
N LEU A 123 8.35 20.51 12.66
CA LEU A 123 7.04 20.25 12.08
C LEU A 123 6.43 18.94 12.61
N ALA A 124 7.23 17.93 12.90
CA ALA A 124 6.77 16.68 13.49
C ALA A 124 6.28 16.84 14.94
N THR A 125 6.84 17.80 15.70
CA THR A 125 6.50 18.04 17.10
C THR A 125 5.35 19.05 17.29
N VAL A 126 5.06 19.90 16.29
CA VAL A 126 4.02 20.95 16.33
C VAL A 126 2.70 20.40 15.82
N GLY A 127 2.14 19.34 16.40
CA GLY A 127 0.89 18.88 15.80
C GLY A 127 0.11 17.78 16.47
N VAL A 128 0.43 17.42 17.69
CA VAL A 128 -0.40 16.49 18.48
C VAL A 128 -1.57 17.22 19.19
N LYS A 129 -1.94 18.41 18.75
CA LYS A 129 -3.20 19.04 19.15
C LYS A 129 -4.11 19.11 17.93
N SER A 130 -5.18 18.33 17.99
CA SER A 130 -6.30 18.28 17.04
C SER A 130 -6.60 19.61 16.37
N ASP A 131 -6.51 19.65 15.03
CA ASP A 131 -7.14 20.68 14.19
C ASP A 131 -8.66 20.37 14.03
N GLU A 132 -9.23 19.58 14.91
CA GLU A 132 -10.66 19.35 15.09
C GLU A 132 -11.15 20.33 16.14
N GLY A 133 -12.14 21.16 15.79
CA GLY A 133 -12.65 22.28 16.57
C GLY A 133 -13.04 21.92 18.00
N PRO A 134 -13.31 22.91 18.87
CA PRO A 134 -13.55 22.71 20.29
C PRO A 134 -14.88 22.01 20.52
N GLY A 135 -14.84 20.70 20.73
CA GLY A 135 -16.05 19.91 21.01
C GLY A 135 -15.72 18.47 21.32
N GLU A 136 -15.50 18.27 22.56
CA GLU A 136 -15.85 17.13 23.42
C GLU A 136 -14.68 16.60 24.23
N THR A 137 -14.85 16.87 25.52
CA THR A 137 -14.03 16.42 26.64
C THR A 137 -14.12 14.91 26.83
N ALA A 138 -12.97 14.33 27.11
CA ALA A 138 -12.69 13.03 27.69
C ALA A 138 -13.82 12.40 28.55
N GLU A 139 -14.60 11.53 27.94
CA GLU A 139 -15.40 10.52 28.65
C GLU A 139 -15.49 9.17 27.92
N ASN A 140 -14.74 8.96 26.85
CA ASN A 140 -14.58 7.63 26.25
C ASN A 140 -13.10 7.27 26.24
N GLU A 141 -12.63 6.61 27.28
CA GLU A 141 -11.43 5.79 27.20
C GLU A 141 -11.71 4.68 26.17
N THR A 142 -11.33 4.94 24.94
CA THR A 142 -11.48 4.01 23.82
C THR A 142 -10.52 2.83 23.98
N LEU A 143 -10.86 1.72 23.35
CA LEU A 143 -10.05 0.50 23.25
C LEU A 143 -8.58 0.79 22.87
N ALA A 144 -8.31 1.88 22.15
CA ALA A 144 -6.97 2.40 21.85
C ALA A 144 -6.19 2.84 23.11
N ALA A 145 -6.87 3.26 24.16
CA ALA A 145 -6.24 3.58 25.44
C ALA A 145 -5.96 2.33 26.30
N ALA A 146 -6.60 1.21 26.00
CA ALA A 146 -6.38 -0.08 26.65
C ALA A 146 -5.25 -0.89 25.99
N VAL A 147 -4.89 -0.59 24.74
CA VAL A 147 -3.68 -1.09 24.12
C VAL A 147 -2.51 -0.31 24.67
N ASP A 148 -1.81 -0.93 25.60
CA ASP A 148 -0.69 -0.50 26.41
C ASP A 148 0.03 0.76 25.88
N ARG A 149 0.04 1.83 26.68
CA ARG A 149 0.74 3.12 26.46
C ARG A 149 2.26 2.99 26.16
N THR A 150 2.79 1.78 26.11
CA THR A 150 4.16 1.45 25.71
C THR A 150 4.42 1.54 24.20
N ILE A 151 3.39 1.73 23.37
CA ILE A 151 3.51 1.82 21.91
C ILE A 151 3.37 3.27 21.39
N SER A 152 3.27 4.27 22.25
CA SER A 152 3.25 5.66 21.78
C SER A 152 4.66 6.07 21.31
N TRP A 153 4.88 5.96 19.98
CA TRP A 153 6.11 6.45 19.39
C TRP A 153 6.05 7.97 19.22
N ALA A 154 6.92 8.67 19.97
CA ALA A 154 7.23 10.06 19.68
C ALA A 154 8.46 10.07 18.75
N PRO A 155 8.42 10.75 17.58
CA PRO A 155 9.57 10.81 16.70
C PRO A 155 10.77 11.38 17.43
N GLU A 156 11.84 10.58 17.53
CA GLU A 156 13.12 11.07 18.03
C GLU A 156 13.64 12.14 17.08
N ARG A 157 14.22 13.20 17.64
CA ARG A 157 14.88 14.22 16.83
C ARG A 157 16.05 13.61 16.08
N HIS A 158 16.27 14.10 14.86
CA HIS A 158 17.45 13.71 14.12
C HIS A 158 18.72 13.98 14.96
N ARG A 159 19.70 13.12 14.80
CA ARG A 159 21.00 13.27 15.44
C ARG A 159 22.13 12.90 14.47
N THR A 160 23.31 13.41 14.74
CA THR A 160 24.50 12.94 14.06
C THR A 160 25.09 11.76 14.84
N ILE A 161 25.35 10.67 14.14
CA ILE A 161 26.02 9.48 14.66
C ILE A 161 27.40 9.36 14.04
N ASP A 162 28.31 8.65 14.70
CA ASP A 162 29.62 8.35 14.13
C ASP A 162 29.56 7.30 13.03
N GLY A 163 30.64 7.18 12.25
CA GLY A 163 30.69 6.27 11.12
C GLY A 163 30.62 4.79 11.52
N ALA A 164 31.14 4.43 12.70
CA ALA A 164 31.07 3.06 13.20
C ALA A 164 29.65 2.66 13.58
N GLU A 165 28.90 3.57 14.22
CA GLU A 165 27.46 3.36 14.49
C GLU A 165 26.67 3.25 13.19
N ALA A 166 26.92 4.11 12.21
CA ALA A 166 26.26 4.05 10.92
C ALA A 166 26.52 2.72 10.18
N ALA A 167 27.79 2.26 10.15
CA ALA A 167 28.16 0.99 9.54
C ALA A 167 27.59 -0.23 10.28
N ARG A 168 27.37 -0.15 11.58
CA ARG A 168 26.71 -1.20 12.37
C ARG A 168 25.21 -1.28 12.03
N MET A 169 24.54 -0.13 11.91
CA MET A 169 23.11 -0.08 11.53
C MET A 169 22.87 -0.49 10.08
N MET A 170 23.81 -0.18 9.19
CA MET A 170 23.77 -0.53 7.78
C MET A 170 25.15 -1.06 7.32
N PRO A 171 25.39 -2.38 7.39
CA PRO A 171 26.69 -2.99 7.10
C PRO A 171 27.21 -2.70 5.68
N ALA A 172 26.35 -2.45 4.70
CA ALA A 172 26.72 -2.03 3.36
C ALA A 172 27.55 -0.73 3.33
N LEU A 173 27.53 0.08 4.38
CA LEU A 173 28.32 1.29 4.51
C LEU A 173 29.75 1.04 5.02
N ALA A 174 30.04 -0.13 5.60
CA ALA A 174 31.31 -0.40 6.25
C ALA A 174 32.53 -0.25 5.29
N PRO A 175 32.48 -0.73 4.01
CA PRO A 175 33.58 -0.55 3.06
C PRO A 175 33.86 0.92 2.75
N LEU A 176 32.85 1.78 2.79
CA LEU A 176 32.92 3.20 2.46
C LEU A 176 33.54 4.03 3.58
N ASN A 177 33.73 3.45 4.77
CA ASN A 177 34.31 4.09 5.95
C ASN A 177 33.72 5.48 6.23
N PRO A 178 32.39 5.61 6.44
CA PRO A 178 31.74 6.90 6.65
C PRO A 178 32.31 7.59 7.89
N GLN A 179 32.51 8.92 7.84
CA GLN A 179 32.96 9.69 8.99
C GLN A 179 31.85 9.87 10.03
N SER A 180 30.61 10.05 9.54
CA SER A 180 29.41 10.24 10.34
C SER A 180 28.17 10.01 9.47
N ALA A 181 26.99 9.99 10.08
CA ALA A 181 25.73 10.05 9.37
C ALA A 181 24.72 10.92 10.11
N TYR A 182 23.82 11.57 9.38
CA TYR A 182 22.56 12.01 9.98
C TYR A 182 21.65 10.80 10.11
N LEU A 183 21.11 10.61 11.32
CA LEU A 183 20.08 9.62 11.63
C LEU A 183 18.78 10.36 11.93
N PHE A 184 17.71 10.01 11.21
CA PHE A 184 16.35 10.46 11.48
C PHE A 184 15.38 9.29 11.30
N TYR A 185 14.10 9.48 11.65
CA TYR A 185 13.11 8.41 11.56
C TYR A 185 11.96 8.79 10.62
N ASP A 186 11.61 7.86 9.75
CA ASP A 186 10.34 7.79 9.06
C ASP A 186 9.74 6.39 9.28
N CYS A 187 8.62 6.04 8.64
CA CYS A 187 7.98 4.76 8.89
C CYS A 187 7.94 3.88 7.64
N GLN A 188 7.97 2.57 7.86
CA GLN A 188 7.73 1.55 6.87
C GLN A 188 6.40 0.83 7.10
N THR A 189 5.91 0.17 6.06
CA THR A 189 4.67 -0.61 6.08
C THR A 189 4.69 -1.69 5.01
N ASP A 190 3.74 -2.63 5.06
CA ASP A 190 3.25 -3.34 3.89
C ASP A 190 2.02 -2.60 3.37
N ASP A 191 2.17 -1.95 2.24
CA ASP A 191 1.15 -1.09 1.65
C ASP A 191 -0.13 -1.84 1.27
N SER A 192 -0.04 -3.09 0.79
CA SER A 192 -1.20 -3.89 0.48
C SER A 192 -1.92 -4.38 1.75
N ARG A 193 -1.15 -4.86 2.72
CA ARG A 193 -1.71 -5.36 3.99
C ARG A 193 -2.46 -4.27 4.75
N LEU A 194 -1.91 -3.07 4.80
CA LEU A 194 -2.55 -1.93 5.46
C LEU A 194 -3.89 -1.55 4.78
N VAL A 195 -3.98 -1.63 3.44
CA VAL A 195 -5.24 -1.41 2.70
C VAL A 195 -6.25 -2.50 3.03
N ILE A 196 -5.84 -3.78 3.03
CA ILE A 196 -6.73 -4.90 3.34
C ILE A 196 -7.26 -4.77 4.77
N THR A 197 -6.41 -4.38 5.72
CA THR A 197 -6.83 -4.15 7.11
C THR A 197 -7.86 -3.01 7.20
N ALA A 198 -7.68 -1.92 6.47
CA ALA A 198 -8.66 -0.83 6.44
C ALA A 198 -9.99 -1.25 5.81
N LEU A 199 -9.96 -2.12 4.79
CA LEU A 199 -11.17 -2.71 4.21
C LEU A 199 -11.89 -3.63 5.21
N GLN A 200 -11.16 -4.46 5.95
CA GLN A 200 -11.72 -5.30 7.00
C GLN A 200 -12.39 -4.46 8.10
N GLU A 201 -11.78 -3.32 8.47
CA GLU A 201 -12.40 -2.38 9.40
C GLU A 201 -13.65 -1.72 8.79
N ALA A 202 -13.63 -1.34 7.50
CA ALA A 202 -14.81 -0.80 6.84
C ALA A 202 -15.98 -1.79 6.86
N GLU A 203 -15.73 -3.08 6.61
CA GLU A 203 -16.73 -4.14 6.71
C GLU A 203 -17.23 -4.31 8.15
N ARG A 204 -16.36 -4.21 9.16
CA ARG A 204 -16.76 -4.25 10.57
C ARG A 204 -17.72 -3.12 10.94
N TYR A 205 -17.65 -1.99 10.25
CA TYR A 205 -18.60 -0.89 10.34
C TYR A 205 -19.81 -1.04 9.40
N GLY A 206 -19.93 -2.15 8.69
CA GLY A 206 -21.09 -2.49 7.87
C GLY A 206 -20.96 -2.22 6.38
N ALA A 207 -19.78 -1.86 5.88
CA ALA A 207 -19.56 -1.77 4.45
C ALA A 207 -19.62 -3.14 3.77
N VAL A 208 -20.22 -3.21 2.60
CA VAL A 208 -20.21 -4.40 1.73
C VAL A 208 -19.08 -4.28 0.74
N LEU A 209 -18.19 -5.24 0.70
CA LEU A 209 -16.99 -5.23 -0.14
C LEU A 209 -17.06 -6.34 -1.18
N LEU A 210 -16.76 -6.02 -2.44
CA LEU A 210 -16.71 -6.99 -3.53
C LEU A 210 -15.55 -6.67 -4.48
N ASN A 211 -14.61 -7.60 -4.61
CA ASN A 211 -13.58 -7.57 -5.65
C ASN A 211 -14.01 -8.39 -6.88
N GLY A 212 -13.30 -8.28 -8.01
CA GLY A 212 -13.72 -8.88 -9.28
C GLY A 212 -15.07 -8.34 -9.77
N ALA A 213 -15.33 -7.08 -9.51
CA ALA A 213 -16.53 -6.34 -9.88
C ALA A 213 -16.15 -5.15 -10.77
N ASP A 214 -16.16 -5.36 -12.07
CA ASP A 214 -15.74 -4.35 -13.07
C ASP A 214 -16.89 -3.38 -13.35
N VAL A 215 -16.77 -2.16 -12.83
CA VAL A 215 -17.77 -1.11 -13.05
C VAL A 215 -17.68 -0.61 -14.48
N VAL A 216 -18.75 -0.85 -15.24
CA VAL A 216 -18.82 -0.55 -16.67
C VAL A 216 -19.69 0.67 -16.99
N GLU A 217 -20.52 1.12 -16.03
CA GLU A 217 -21.45 2.22 -16.25
C GLU A 217 -21.77 2.94 -14.93
N VAL A 218 -21.87 4.25 -14.97
CA VAL A 218 -22.47 5.08 -13.91
C VAL A 218 -23.93 5.32 -14.28
N LEU A 219 -24.85 4.83 -13.45
CA LEU A 219 -26.29 4.95 -13.69
C LEU A 219 -26.76 6.38 -13.47
N ASP A 220 -27.59 6.86 -14.37
CA ASP A 220 -28.19 8.19 -14.28
C ASP A 220 -29.70 8.12 -13.98
N GLN A 221 -30.16 8.98 -13.09
CA GLN A 221 -31.57 9.24 -12.90
C GLN A 221 -31.84 10.73 -12.95
N ARG A 222 -32.38 11.21 -14.06
CA ARG A 222 -32.73 12.61 -14.29
C ARG A 222 -31.57 13.59 -14.18
N GLY A 223 -30.42 13.21 -14.75
CA GLY A 223 -29.19 13.99 -14.74
C GLY A 223 -28.40 13.90 -13.42
N LYS A 224 -28.70 12.91 -12.57
CA LYS A 224 -27.94 12.65 -11.33
C LYS A 224 -27.40 11.22 -11.31
N ALA A 225 -26.16 11.06 -10.92
CA ALA A 225 -25.59 9.75 -10.65
C ALA A 225 -26.39 9.07 -9.52
N SER A 226 -26.93 7.88 -9.80
CA SER A 226 -27.88 7.17 -8.94
C SER A 226 -27.43 5.75 -8.61
N GLY A 227 -26.19 5.41 -8.93
CA GLY A 227 -25.60 4.10 -8.73
C GLY A 227 -24.64 3.73 -9.84
N VAL A 228 -24.32 2.44 -9.95
CA VAL A 228 -23.43 1.91 -10.99
C VAL A 228 -23.92 0.55 -11.49
N ALA A 229 -23.48 0.17 -12.69
CA ALA A 229 -23.56 -1.20 -13.16
C ALA A 229 -22.15 -1.78 -13.26
N PHE A 230 -21.97 -3.02 -12.82
CA PHE A 230 -20.72 -3.75 -12.91
C PHE A 230 -20.92 -5.13 -13.53
N VAL A 231 -19.84 -5.68 -14.07
CA VAL A 231 -19.78 -7.08 -14.51
C VAL A 231 -19.04 -7.88 -13.44
N GLU A 232 -19.71 -8.89 -12.87
CA GLU A 232 -19.08 -9.85 -11.96
C GLU A 232 -18.20 -10.80 -12.78
N GLN A 233 -16.89 -10.83 -12.50
CA GLN A 233 -15.91 -11.47 -13.40
C GLN A 233 -15.99 -13.01 -13.43
N GLU A 234 -16.53 -13.68 -12.41
CA GLU A 234 -16.65 -15.14 -12.40
C GLU A 234 -17.85 -15.63 -13.20
N SER A 235 -19.00 -15.01 -12.99
CA SER A 235 -20.25 -15.38 -13.67
C SER A 235 -20.40 -14.71 -15.03
N GLY A 236 -19.77 -13.54 -15.22
CA GLY A 236 -20.00 -12.65 -16.34
C GLY A 236 -21.34 -11.89 -16.26
N ASP A 237 -22.04 -11.96 -15.14
CA ASP A 237 -23.32 -11.31 -14.95
C ASP A 237 -23.17 -9.80 -14.78
N ARG A 238 -24.05 -9.04 -15.45
CA ARG A 238 -24.18 -7.60 -15.20
C ARG A 238 -25.14 -7.39 -14.02
N VAL A 239 -24.63 -6.68 -13.01
CA VAL A 239 -25.38 -6.36 -11.78
C VAL A 239 -25.47 -4.84 -11.64
N GLU A 240 -26.64 -4.34 -11.25
CA GLU A 240 -26.86 -2.91 -10.95
C GLU A 240 -26.89 -2.69 -9.44
N VAL A 241 -26.31 -1.57 -9.01
CA VAL A 241 -26.27 -1.10 -7.63
C VAL A 241 -26.88 0.27 -7.57
N SER A 242 -27.96 0.43 -6.82
CA SER A 242 -28.54 1.75 -6.54
C SER A 242 -27.86 2.39 -5.35
N ALA A 243 -27.42 3.64 -5.52
CA ALA A 243 -26.81 4.42 -4.45
C ALA A 243 -27.12 5.92 -4.57
N ALA A 244 -27.31 6.58 -3.44
CA ALA A 244 -27.55 8.02 -3.40
C ALA A 244 -26.32 8.84 -3.83
N ASN A 245 -25.13 8.30 -3.60
CA ASN A 245 -23.84 8.94 -3.92
C ASN A 245 -22.92 7.96 -4.64
N VAL A 246 -22.15 8.45 -5.61
CA VAL A 246 -21.14 7.68 -6.35
C VAL A 246 -19.78 8.35 -6.19
N VAL A 247 -18.79 7.58 -5.73
CA VAL A 247 -17.40 8.03 -5.58
C VAL A 247 -16.48 7.19 -6.47
N ASN A 248 -15.75 7.86 -7.35
CA ASN A 248 -14.68 7.32 -8.15
C ASN A 248 -13.35 7.51 -7.40
N ALA A 249 -12.78 6.40 -6.90
CA ALA A 249 -11.48 6.32 -6.23
C ALA A 249 -10.52 5.37 -6.97
N THR A 250 -10.62 5.30 -8.29
CA THR A 250 -9.89 4.35 -9.15
C THR A 250 -8.44 4.75 -9.44
N GLY A 251 -7.94 5.81 -8.79
CA GLY A 251 -6.53 6.19 -8.86
C GLY A 251 -6.09 6.58 -10.27
N VAL A 252 -5.21 5.79 -10.90
CA VAL A 252 -4.68 6.08 -12.24
C VAL A 252 -5.72 5.92 -13.35
N TRP A 253 -6.84 5.23 -13.08
CA TRP A 253 -7.97 5.09 -14.01
C TRP A 253 -9.08 6.11 -13.76
N ALA A 254 -8.84 7.13 -12.96
CA ALA A 254 -9.86 8.06 -12.52
C ALA A 254 -10.50 8.88 -13.67
N ASP A 255 -9.80 9.07 -14.77
CA ASP A 255 -10.29 9.72 -15.99
C ASP A 255 -11.09 8.81 -16.92
N GLN A 256 -11.13 7.51 -16.66
CA GLN A 256 -11.85 6.51 -17.47
C GLN A 256 -13.29 6.30 -16.98
N ILE A 257 -13.58 6.56 -15.71
CA ILE A 257 -14.94 6.46 -15.17
C ILE A 257 -15.65 7.79 -15.41
N ARG A 258 -16.49 7.81 -16.44
CA ARG A 258 -17.21 9.02 -16.87
C ARG A 258 -18.71 8.77 -16.86
N PRO A 259 -19.51 9.53 -16.11
CA PRO A 259 -20.95 9.46 -16.22
C PRO A 259 -21.40 10.06 -17.56
N ASP A 260 -22.58 9.65 -18.05
CA ASP A 260 -23.22 10.31 -19.17
C ASP A 260 -23.56 11.76 -18.82
N GLY A 261 -23.49 12.66 -19.82
CA GLY A 261 -23.90 14.04 -19.64
C GLY A 261 -22.93 14.95 -18.89
N ILE A 262 -21.61 14.67 -18.97
CA ILE A 262 -20.59 15.64 -18.54
C ILE A 262 -20.75 16.92 -19.36
N GLU A 263 -20.95 18.06 -18.68
CA GLU A 263 -21.15 19.37 -19.31
C GLU A 263 -19.82 20.06 -19.63
N ASP A 264 -18.78 19.84 -18.79
CA ASP A 264 -17.44 20.41 -18.95
C ASP A 264 -16.36 19.33 -18.73
N GLU A 265 -15.39 19.22 -19.64
CA GLU A 265 -14.23 18.33 -19.51
C GLU A 265 -13.39 18.62 -18.23
N GLY A 266 -13.51 19.82 -17.67
CA GLY A 266 -12.90 20.19 -16.38
C GLY A 266 -13.52 19.50 -15.16
N GLU A 267 -14.68 18.82 -15.30
CA GLU A 267 -15.33 18.05 -14.23
C GLU A 267 -14.63 16.73 -13.93
N VAL A 268 -13.70 16.28 -14.78
CA VAL A 268 -12.93 15.07 -14.64
C VAL A 268 -11.44 15.36 -14.63
N PRO A 269 -10.63 14.57 -13.89
CA PRO A 269 -9.19 14.77 -13.88
C PRO A 269 -8.56 14.45 -15.23
N LEU A 270 -7.44 15.10 -15.54
CA LEU A 270 -6.54 14.69 -16.61
C LEU A 270 -5.33 14.01 -15.98
N ILE A 271 -5.25 12.68 -16.07
CA ILE A 271 -4.17 11.89 -15.48
C ILE A 271 -2.95 11.89 -16.40
N SER A 272 -1.78 12.17 -15.81
CA SER A 272 -0.46 12.06 -16.44
C SER A 272 0.37 11.02 -15.66
N PRO A 273 0.32 9.74 -16.07
CA PRO A 273 0.94 8.67 -15.29
C PRO A 273 2.47 8.80 -15.23
N SER A 274 3.06 8.53 -14.05
CA SER A 274 4.51 8.40 -13.88
C SER A 274 4.85 7.04 -13.31
N ARG A 275 5.73 6.29 -14.01
CA ARG A 275 6.18 4.97 -13.57
C ARG A 275 7.31 5.07 -12.56
N GLY A 276 7.18 4.30 -11.46
CA GLY A 276 8.22 4.07 -10.48
C GLY A 276 8.53 2.59 -10.35
N THR A 277 9.79 2.22 -10.55
CA THR A 277 10.29 0.83 -10.48
C THR A 277 11.07 0.62 -9.20
N HIS A 278 10.92 -0.57 -8.61
CA HIS A 278 11.69 -1.05 -7.47
C HIS A 278 12.24 -2.44 -7.77
N ILE A 279 13.38 -2.76 -7.16
CA ILE A 279 13.98 -4.10 -7.16
C ILE A 279 14.21 -4.56 -5.73
N THR A 280 14.23 -5.88 -5.53
CA THR A 280 14.65 -6.51 -4.28
C THR A 280 15.95 -7.28 -4.49
N LEU A 281 16.81 -7.25 -3.48
CA LEU A 281 18.11 -7.91 -3.46
C LEU A 281 18.24 -8.75 -2.18
N SER A 282 19.05 -9.81 -2.23
CA SER A 282 19.42 -10.54 -1.01
C SER A 282 20.19 -9.65 -0.05
N LEU A 283 20.04 -9.87 1.25
CA LEU A 283 20.89 -9.21 2.26
C LEU A 283 22.35 -9.67 2.21
N ASP A 284 22.65 -10.78 1.53
CA ASP A 284 24.02 -11.19 1.25
C ASP A 284 24.66 -10.33 0.18
N ASP A 285 23.88 -9.85 -0.80
CA ASP A 285 24.35 -8.97 -1.88
C ASP A 285 24.37 -7.49 -1.44
N LEU A 286 23.35 -7.04 -0.71
CA LEU A 286 23.26 -5.69 -0.17
C LEU A 286 22.80 -5.70 1.30
N PRO A 287 23.72 -5.76 2.27
CA PRO A 287 23.39 -5.86 3.69
C PRO A 287 22.94 -4.50 4.26
N VAL A 288 21.67 -4.16 4.10
CA VAL A 288 21.08 -2.91 4.60
C VAL A 288 20.86 -2.91 6.13
N GLY A 289 20.93 -4.08 6.79
CA GLY A 289 20.76 -4.17 8.24
C GLY A 289 19.38 -3.69 8.70
N GLU A 290 19.35 -2.82 9.71
CA GLU A 290 18.11 -2.28 10.33
C GLU A 290 17.73 -0.89 9.78
N ALA A 291 18.60 -0.24 9.01
CA ALA A 291 18.43 1.14 8.58
C ALA A 291 18.21 1.27 7.07
N ALA A 292 17.40 2.24 6.70
CA ALA A 292 17.28 2.71 5.33
C ALA A 292 18.38 3.74 5.01
N CYS A 293 18.81 3.81 3.75
CA CYS A 293 19.77 4.80 3.27
C CYS A 293 19.20 5.58 2.09
N ILE A 294 19.47 6.87 2.06
CA ILE A 294 19.22 7.71 0.88
C ILE A 294 20.43 7.64 -0.02
N VAL A 295 20.26 7.04 -1.19
CA VAL A 295 21.32 6.77 -2.17
C VAL A 295 21.24 7.80 -3.31
N PRO A 296 22.31 8.56 -3.58
CA PRO A 296 22.40 9.41 -4.79
C PRO A 296 22.34 8.55 -6.06
N ALA A 297 21.56 8.97 -7.05
CA ALA A 297 21.33 8.21 -8.27
C ALA A 297 21.55 9.05 -9.55
N GLY A 298 22.49 9.97 -9.49
CA GLY A 298 22.84 10.87 -10.61
C GLY A 298 21.81 11.98 -10.83
N GLU A 299 22.21 13.03 -11.56
CA GLU A 299 21.37 14.17 -11.96
C GLU A 299 20.54 14.82 -10.82
N GLY A 300 21.04 14.80 -9.57
CA GLY A 300 20.32 15.29 -8.40
C GLY A 300 19.18 14.39 -7.91
N ARG A 301 19.01 13.22 -8.53
CA ARG A 301 18.02 12.22 -8.10
C ARG A 301 18.53 11.43 -6.90
N ARG A 302 17.60 10.92 -6.12
CA ARG A 302 17.88 10.06 -4.96
C ARG A 302 16.91 8.89 -4.98
N ILE A 303 17.41 7.72 -4.61
CA ILE A 303 16.64 6.50 -4.38
C ILE A 303 16.82 6.05 -2.93
N PHE A 304 16.07 5.07 -2.51
CA PHE A 304 16.20 4.46 -1.19
C PHE A 304 16.74 3.03 -1.32
N ALA A 305 17.57 2.62 -0.38
CA ALA A 305 17.88 1.22 -0.09
C ALA A 305 17.42 0.97 1.35
N LEU A 306 16.47 0.06 1.55
CA LEU A 306 15.83 -0.14 2.85
C LEU A 306 15.54 -1.63 3.12
N PRO A 307 15.58 -2.08 4.38
CA PRO A 307 15.20 -3.44 4.74
C PRO A 307 13.68 -3.63 4.56
N TRP A 308 13.28 -4.75 3.96
CA TRP A 308 11.87 -5.11 3.81
C TRP A 308 11.70 -6.61 3.65
N TYR A 309 11.02 -7.27 4.59
CA TYR A 309 10.77 -8.72 4.57
C TYR A 309 12.03 -9.57 4.27
N GLY A 310 13.14 -9.30 4.95
CA GLY A 310 14.39 -10.05 4.77
C GLY A 310 15.12 -9.81 3.45
N ARG A 311 14.78 -8.73 2.74
CA ARG A 311 15.43 -8.26 1.52
C ARG A 311 15.86 -6.81 1.64
N ALA A 312 16.78 -6.39 0.78
CA ALA A 312 17.02 -4.99 0.51
C ALA A 312 16.07 -4.54 -0.61
N LEU A 313 15.13 -3.65 -0.30
CA LEU A 313 14.27 -2.99 -1.29
C LEU A 313 14.95 -1.72 -1.79
N VAL A 314 15.16 -1.63 -3.10
CA VAL A 314 15.83 -0.51 -3.76
C VAL A 314 14.86 0.17 -4.73
N GLY A 315 14.73 1.48 -4.63
CA GLY A 315 13.88 2.30 -5.52
C GLY A 315 13.72 3.72 -4.98
N THR A 316 13.14 4.56 -5.77
CA THR A 316 12.32 4.32 -6.96
C THR A 316 12.80 5.15 -8.14
N THR A 317 12.52 4.71 -9.35
CA THR A 317 12.59 5.53 -10.55
C THR A 317 11.43 6.51 -10.63
N ASP A 318 11.50 7.51 -11.50
CA ASP A 318 10.43 8.48 -11.75
C ASP A 318 10.47 8.89 -13.23
N ASN A 319 9.72 8.15 -14.06
CA ASN A 319 9.71 8.32 -15.50
C ASN A 319 8.28 8.55 -16.00
N ASP A 320 8.10 9.50 -16.91
CA ASP A 320 6.83 9.68 -17.62
C ASP A 320 6.40 8.35 -18.25
N TYR A 321 5.11 8.04 -18.22
CA TYR A 321 4.59 6.76 -18.68
C TYR A 321 3.40 6.95 -19.63
N ASP A 322 3.56 6.47 -20.86
CA ASP A 322 2.57 6.50 -21.94
C ASP A 322 2.13 5.09 -22.37
N GLY A 323 2.56 4.07 -21.62
CA GLY A 323 2.22 2.67 -21.88
C GLY A 323 0.84 2.28 -21.32
N ASP A 324 0.56 0.98 -21.41
CA ASP A 324 -0.67 0.37 -20.88
C ASP A 324 -0.67 0.40 -19.34
N ILE A 325 -1.60 1.16 -18.77
CA ILE A 325 -1.75 1.29 -17.31
C ILE A 325 -2.35 0.04 -16.65
N ASP A 326 -2.94 -0.86 -17.42
CA ASP A 326 -3.44 -2.15 -16.94
C ASP A 326 -2.33 -3.21 -16.87
N SER A 327 -1.17 -2.97 -17.50
CA SER A 327 -0.03 -3.89 -17.53
C SER A 327 1.31 -3.16 -17.35
N VAL A 328 1.52 -2.62 -16.15
CA VAL A 328 2.74 -1.88 -15.82
C VAL A 328 3.81 -2.82 -15.32
N SER A 329 4.98 -2.81 -15.97
CA SER A 329 6.12 -3.64 -15.60
C SER A 329 7.41 -2.85 -15.52
N PRO A 330 8.41 -3.29 -14.73
CA PRO A 330 9.77 -2.76 -14.76
C PRO A 330 10.37 -2.81 -16.16
N SER A 331 11.02 -1.75 -16.59
CA SER A 331 11.85 -1.81 -17.81
C SER A 331 13.27 -2.28 -17.46
N GLN A 332 13.97 -2.86 -18.43
CA GLN A 332 15.38 -3.21 -18.25
C GLN A 332 16.21 -2.00 -17.86
N SER A 333 15.99 -0.86 -18.52
CA SER A 333 16.70 0.40 -18.21
C SER A 333 16.43 0.91 -16.80
N ASP A 334 15.24 0.67 -16.23
CA ASP A 334 14.96 1.02 -14.84
C ASP A 334 15.75 0.14 -13.87
N VAL A 335 15.82 -1.18 -14.15
CA VAL A 335 16.58 -2.13 -13.33
C VAL A 335 18.08 -1.80 -13.38
N GLU A 336 18.63 -1.57 -14.59
CA GLU A 336 20.02 -1.17 -14.78
C GLU A 336 20.33 0.14 -14.04
N TYR A 337 19.47 1.15 -14.15
CA TYR A 337 19.63 2.43 -13.44
C TYR A 337 19.69 2.25 -11.91
N LEU A 338 18.81 1.40 -11.34
CA LEU A 338 18.81 1.15 -9.90
C LEU A 338 20.07 0.39 -9.45
N LEU A 339 20.51 -0.61 -10.23
CA LEU A 339 21.74 -1.35 -9.96
C LEU A 339 22.97 -0.46 -10.09
N ASP A 340 23.06 0.37 -11.13
CA ASP A 340 24.16 1.33 -11.30
C ASP A 340 24.27 2.29 -10.12
N ALA A 341 23.13 2.80 -9.62
CA ALA A 341 23.12 3.69 -8.47
C ALA A 341 23.62 3.00 -7.19
N VAL A 342 23.18 1.76 -6.94
CA VAL A 342 23.60 0.95 -5.78
C VAL A 342 25.08 0.59 -5.90
N ASN A 343 25.51 0.05 -7.06
CA ASN A 343 26.87 -0.39 -7.30
C ASN A 343 27.86 0.77 -7.18
N THR A 344 27.50 1.94 -7.75
CA THR A 344 28.32 3.15 -7.65
C THR A 344 28.45 3.64 -6.23
N TYR A 345 27.33 3.65 -5.47
CA TYR A 345 27.32 4.24 -4.14
C TYR A 345 27.95 3.34 -3.09
N PHE A 346 27.66 2.04 -3.10
CA PHE A 346 28.16 1.07 -2.12
C PHE A 346 29.43 0.36 -2.54
N GLU A 347 30.01 0.70 -3.72
CA GLU A 347 31.19 0.06 -4.30
C GLU A 347 31.01 -1.45 -4.44
N THR A 348 29.82 -1.88 -4.88
CA THR A 348 29.45 -3.29 -5.14
C THR A 348 29.47 -3.59 -6.64
N ASP A 349 29.35 -4.87 -7.00
CA ASP A 349 29.25 -5.35 -8.39
C ASP A 349 28.07 -6.32 -8.51
N ILE A 350 26.87 -5.83 -8.13
CA ILE A 350 25.64 -6.62 -8.15
C ILE A 350 25.14 -6.68 -9.59
N ALA A 351 25.05 -7.91 -10.12
CA ALA A 351 24.56 -8.17 -11.46
C ALA A 351 23.01 -8.29 -11.51
N PRO A 352 22.38 -8.09 -12.68
CA PRO A 352 20.92 -8.28 -12.84
C PRO A 352 20.44 -9.66 -12.40
N GLU A 353 21.30 -10.67 -12.52
CA GLU A 353 21.05 -12.04 -12.08
C GLU A 353 20.89 -12.19 -10.56
N GLN A 354 21.27 -11.22 -9.75
CA GLN A 354 21.14 -11.21 -8.30
C GLN A 354 19.87 -10.50 -7.82
N VAL A 355 19.11 -9.86 -8.72
CA VAL A 355 17.80 -9.28 -8.40
C VAL A 355 16.82 -10.40 -8.05
N THR A 356 16.30 -10.45 -6.84
CA THR A 356 15.37 -11.48 -6.36
C THR A 356 13.94 -11.23 -6.78
N GLY A 357 13.58 -9.98 -7.07
CA GLY A 357 12.29 -9.58 -7.59
C GLY A 357 12.30 -8.13 -8.05
N ALA A 358 11.32 -7.77 -8.87
CA ALA A 358 11.13 -6.41 -9.36
C ALA A 358 9.63 -6.09 -9.48
N PHE A 359 9.27 -4.83 -9.33
CA PHE A 359 7.91 -4.37 -9.58
C PHE A 359 7.88 -2.91 -10.02
N ALA A 360 6.87 -2.55 -10.78
CA ALA A 360 6.62 -1.18 -11.16
C ALA A 360 5.18 -0.77 -10.86
N GLY A 361 4.98 0.48 -10.49
CA GLY A 361 3.68 1.08 -10.32
C GLY A 361 3.61 2.45 -10.99
N VAL A 362 2.41 2.91 -11.28
CA VAL A 362 2.19 4.26 -11.82
C VAL A 362 1.55 5.17 -10.78
N ARG A 363 2.04 6.39 -10.73
CA ARG A 363 1.50 7.46 -9.89
C ARG A 363 0.42 8.18 -10.68
N PRO A 364 -0.78 8.40 -10.12
CA PRO A 364 -1.83 9.19 -10.76
C PRO A 364 -1.54 10.69 -10.60
N LEU A 365 -0.55 11.22 -11.34
CA LEU A 365 -0.27 12.64 -11.33
C LEU A 365 -1.35 13.38 -12.13
N ILE A 366 -1.74 14.55 -11.62
CA ILE A 366 -2.80 15.36 -12.25
C ILE A 366 -2.14 16.44 -13.09
N SER A 367 -2.39 16.41 -14.40
CA SER A 367 -1.88 17.41 -15.33
C SER A 367 -2.67 18.70 -15.23
N SER A 368 -1.96 19.83 -15.15
CA SER A 368 -2.56 21.18 -15.27
C SER A 368 -2.68 21.67 -16.72
N GLY A 369 -2.46 20.77 -17.70
CA GLY A 369 -2.46 21.13 -19.12
C GLY A 369 -1.14 21.75 -19.62
N ASP A 370 -0.20 22.06 -18.75
CA ASP A 370 1.14 22.51 -19.10
C ASP A 370 2.06 21.30 -19.33
N THR A 371 2.99 21.40 -20.30
CA THR A 371 3.97 20.35 -20.65
C THR A 371 5.09 20.23 -19.58
N LYS A 372 4.76 20.03 -18.33
CA LYS A 372 5.74 19.81 -17.25
C LYS A 372 6.12 18.33 -17.18
N LYS A 373 7.40 18.07 -16.86
CA LYS A 373 7.85 16.71 -16.56
C LYS A 373 7.19 16.22 -15.26
N SER A 374 6.97 14.92 -15.12
CA SER A 374 6.35 14.27 -13.94
C SER A 374 6.97 14.70 -12.60
N VAL A 375 8.27 14.98 -12.59
CA VAL A 375 9.04 15.45 -11.41
C VAL A 375 8.52 16.80 -10.88
N ASP A 376 7.95 17.64 -11.74
CA ASP A 376 7.52 19.01 -11.44
C ASP A 376 6.00 19.12 -11.17
N ILE A 377 5.25 18.00 -11.33
CA ILE A 377 3.80 17.97 -11.13
C ILE A 377 3.48 17.88 -9.64
N SER A 378 2.45 18.61 -9.19
CA SER A 378 1.95 18.58 -7.81
C SER A 378 1.55 17.17 -7.40
N ARG A 379 1.86 16.79 -6.16
CA ARG A 379 1.47 15.52 -5.55
C ARG A 379 0.37 15.71 -4.50
N LYS A 380 -0.42 16.77 -4.64
CA LYS A 380 -1.63 16.99 -3.83
C LYS A 380 -2.76 16.15 -4.37
N ALA A 381 -3.62 15.69 -3.48
CA ALA A 381 -4.89 15.09 -3.88
C ALA A 381 -5.82 16.18 -4.39
N GLU A 382 -6.58 15.86 -5.42
CA GLU A 382 -7.61 16.74 -5.96
C GLU A 382 -8.93 15.98 -6.03
N MET A 383 -10.00 16.71 -5.71
CA MET A 383 -11.36 16.21 -5.76
C MET A 383 -12.13 16.97 -6.83
N TYR A 384 -12.81 16.22 -7.68
CA TYR A 384 -13.66 16.71 -8.76
C TYR A 384 -15.10 16.32 -8.47
N GLU A 385 -16.04 17.16 -8.81
CA GLU A 385 -17.47 16.89 -8.72
C GLU A 385 -18.10 17.18 -10.08
N THR A 386 -18.74 16.16 -10.66
CA THR A 386 -19.41 16.29 -11.95
C THR A 386 -20.77 16.99 -11.79
N SER A 387 -21.32 17.54 -12.88
CA SER A 387 -22.68 18.07 -12.95
C SER A 387 -23.74 17.04 -12.51
N SER A 388 -23.48 15.75 -12.73
CA SER A 388 -24.33 14.66 -12.21
C SER A 388 -24.15 14.36 -10.71
N GLY A 389 -23.19 15.00 -10.04
CA GLY A 389 -22.91 14.82 -8.62
C GLY A 389 -22.01 13.62 -8.26
N MET A 390 -21.39 12.95 -9.25
CA MET A 390 -20.33 11.98 -8.98
C MET A 390 -19.09 12.72 -8.45
N LEU A 391 -18.48 12.17 -7.38
CA LEU A 391 -17.22 12.67 -6.84
C LEU A 391 -16.06 11.81 -7.34
N THR A 392 -14.98 12.42 -7.81
CA THR A 392 -13.73 11.74 -8.14
C THR A 392 -12.62 12.27 -7.25
N ILE A 393 -11.89 11.38 -6.60
CA ILE A 393 -10.70 11.71 -5.80
C ILE A 393 -9.49 10.95 -6.32
N THR A 394 -8.44 11.68 -6.68
CA THR A 394 -7.21 11.08 -7.23
C THR A 394 -5.98 11.93 -6.90
N GLY A 395 -4.79 11.48 -7.32
CA GLY A 395 -3.53 12.11 -6.94
C GLY A 395 -3.13 11.77 -5.51
N GLY A 396 -2.50 12.73 -4.82
CA GLY A 396 -2.13 12.57 -3.41
C GLY A 396 -0.96 11.62 -3.17
N LYS A 397 -0.82 11.20 -1.93
CA LYS A 397 0.24 10.30 -1.45
C LYS A 397 -0.37 9.19 -0.61
N TYR A 398 0.32 8.05 -0.58
CA TYR A 398 -0.06 6.96 0.30
C TYR A 398 -0.11 7.40 1.78
N THR A 399 0.82 8.22 2.24
CA THR A 399 0.84 8.75 3.61
C THR A 399 -0.44 9.50 4.00
N THR A 400 -1.07 10.22 3.06
CA THR A 400 -2.23 11.08 3.35
C THR A 400 -3.57 10.48 2.93
N TRP A 401 -3.62 9.18 2.67
CA TRP A 401 -4.79 8.45 2.19
C TRP A 401 -6.05 8.62 3.09
N ARG A 402 -5.86 8.64 4.42
CA ARG A 402 -6.96 8.87 5.38
C ARG A 402 -7.62 10.22 5.17
N ARG A 403 -6.82 11.28 4.98
CA ARG A 403 -7.35 12.62 4.71
C ARG A 403 -8.09 12.70 3.39
N MET A 404 -7.63 11.96 2.38
CA MET A 404 -8.33 11.87 1.10
C MET A 404 -9.72 11.28 1.29
N GLY A 405 -9.85 10.19 2.03
CA GLY A 405 -11.15 9.60 2.40
C GLY A 405 -12.03 10.60 3.15
N LYS A 406 -11.48 11.24 4.19
CA LYS A 406 -12.19 12.27 4.97
C LYS A 406 -12.71 13.40 4.09
N GLN A 407 -11.92 13.93 3.16
CA GLN A 407 -12.33 15.03 2.29
C GLN A 407 -13.57 14.69 1.44
N VAL A 408 -13.59 13.48 0.90
CA VAL A 408 -14.73 13.01 0.09
C VAL A 408 -15.97 12.85 0.93
N VAL A 409 -15.86 12.20 2.09
CA VAL A 409 -17.02 11.95 2.95
C VAL A 409 -17.51 13.23 3.60
N ASP A 410 -16.64 14.15 3.99
CA ASP A 410 -17.04 15.50 4.45
C ASP A 410 -17.87 16.23 3.38
N ARG A 411 -17.48 16.14 2.10
CA ARG A 411 -18.23 16.74 0.99
C ARG A 411 -19.62 16.12 0.85
N ILE A 412 -19.75 14.79 1.00
CA ILE A 412 -21.04 14.11 0.97
C ILE A 412 -21.90 14.53 2.15
N VAL A 413 -21.35 14.53 3.37
CA VAL A 413 -22.05 14.94 4.60
C VAL A 413 -22.58 16.36 4.48
N GLU A 414 -21.75 17.28 3.96
CA GLU A 414 -22.14 18.67 3.70
C GLU A 414 -23.28 18.76 2.68
N ARG A 415 -23.16 18.05 1.55
CA ARG A 415 -24.12 18.05 0.46
C ARG A 415 -25.49 17.50 0.89
N GLU A 416 -25.48 16.42 1.67
CA GLU A 416 -26.70 15.78 2.16
C GLU A 416 -27.26 16.45 3.43
N GLY A 417 -26.59 17.46 3.98
CA GLY A 417 -27.00 18.17 5.19
C GLY A 417 -26.99 17.29 6.44
N LEU A 418 -26.10 16.26 6.46
CA LEU A 418 -25.97 15.35 7.59
C LEU A 418 -25.09 15.95 8.69
N SER A 419 -25.26 15.44 9.93
CA SER A 419 -24.40 15.81 11.06
C SER A 419 -23.65 14.54 11.53
N ALA A 420 -22.53 14.26 10.85
CA ALA A 420 -21.71 13.07 11.12
C ALA A 420 -20.23 13.41 11.04
N ALA A 421 -19.57 13.49 12.20
CA ALA A 421 -18.13 13.80 12.27
C ALA A 421 -17.27 12.61 11.81
N CYS A 422 -16.11 12.92 11.24
CA CYS A 422 -15.10 11.91 10.90
C CYS A 422 -14.53 11.28 12.18
N ARG A 423 -14.43 9.96 12.18
CA ARG A 423 -13.91 9.18 13.31
C ARG A 423 -12.65 8.38 12.96
N THR A 424 -12.17 8.44 11.73
CA THR A 424 -11.04 7.60 11.27
C THR A 424 -9.70 7.94 11.94
N ALA A 425 -9.61 9.04 12.67
CA ALA A 425 -8.47 9.34 13.53
C ALA A 425 -8.46 8.56 14.86
N GLU A 426 -9.56 7.88 15.19
CA GLU A 426 -9.76 7.17 16.46
C GLU A 426 -10.01 5.67 16.26
N ILE A 427 -10.14 5.22 15.01
CA ILE A 427 -10.44 3.83 14.66
C ILE A 427 -9.12 3.07 14.44
N PRO A 428 -8.75 2.12 15.31
CA PRO A 428 -7.61 1.26 15.08
C PRO A 428 -7.76 0.47 13.78
N LEU A 429 -6.70 0.34 13.02
CA LEU A 429 -6.63 -0.52 11.85
C LEU A 429 -6.11 -1.90 12.30
N GLY A 430 -7.02 -2.80 12.61
CA GLY A 430 -6.74 -4.07 13.24
C GLY A 430 -6.39 -3.95 14.73
N LEU A 431 -6.24 -5.07 15.38
CA LEU A 431 -5.79 -5.15 16.78
C LEU A 431 -4.34 -5.63 16.80
N PRO A 432 -3.38 -4.81 17.28
CA PRO A 432 -1.98 -5.19 17.32
C PRO A 432 -1.77 -6.37 18.27
N ALA A 433 -0.86 -7.28 17.92
CA ALA A 433 -0.32 -8.30 18.81
C ALA A 433 1.20 -8.26 18.76
N ARG A 434 1.83 -8.57 19.89
CA ARG A 434 3.28 -8.82 19.93
C ARG A 434 3.51 -10.32 19.67
N PRO A 435 4.69 -10.72 19.20
CA PRO A 435 5.04 -12.15 19.07
C PRO A 435 4.77 -12.95 20.35
N GLU A 436 5.06 -12.37 21.53
CA GLU A 436 4.83 -13.02 22.84
C GLU A 436 3.35 -13.24 23.15
N ASP A 437 2.45 -12.48 22.53
CA ASP A 437 1.00 -12.66 22.70
C ASP A 437 0.46 -13.82 21.85
N LEU A 438 1.29 -14.38 20.94
CA LEU A 438 0.96 -15.44 19.99
C LEU A 438 1.66 -16.77 20.31
N GLU A 439 1.96 -17.02 21.58
CA GLU A 439 2.58 -18.29 22.02
C GLU A 439 1.83 -19.51 21.47
N THR A 440 2.60 -20.47 20.95
CA THR A 440 2.10 -21.72 20.38
C THR A 440 3.15 -22.84 20.56
N ASP A 441 2.68 -24.08 20.64
CA ASP A 441 3.53 -25.29 20.64
C ASP A 441 3.73 -25.85 19.21
N LEU A 442 3.28 -25.15 18.17
CA LEU A 442 3.46 -25.56 16.78
C LEU A 442 4.92 -25.43 16.35
N ASP A 443 5.38 -26.40 15.57
CA ASP A 443 6.69 -26.33 14.88
C ASP A 443 6.52 -25.47 13.62
N LEU A 444 6.96 -24.23 13.68
CA LEU A 444 6.79 -23.22 12.64
C LEU A 444 8.14 -22.80 12.07
N PRO A 445 8.19 -22.33 10.82
CA PRO A 445 9.39 -21.71 10.25
C PRO A 445 9.89 -20.53 11.11
N ASP A 446 11.21 -20.32 11.08
CA ASP A 446 11.84 -19.18 11.77
C ASP A 446 11.23 -17.85 11.31
N GLY A 447 10.85 -16.98 12.24
CA GLY A 447 10.26 -15.67 11.97
C GLY A 447 8.76 -15.69 11.62
N ALA A 448 8.10 -16.87 11.61
CA ALA A 448 6.69 -16.96 11.26
C ALA A 448 5.79 -16.21 12.27
N ILE A 449 6.06 -16.33 13.57
CA ILE A 449 5.27 -15.63 14.61
C ILE A 449 5.40 -14.11 14.49
N GLU A 450 6.62 -13.60 14.29
CA GLU A 450 6.88 -12.18 14.08
C GLU A 450 6.14 -11.66 12.85
N GLN A 451 6.17 -12.41 11.76
CA GLN A 451 5.50 -12.02 10.52
C GLN A 451 3.97 -12.08 10.64
N LEU A 452 3.43 -13.09 11.30
CA LEU A 452 2.00 -13.20 11.58
C LEU A 452 1.53 -12.06 12.49
N ALA A 453 2.29 -11.73 13.55
CA ALA A 453 1.99 -10.60 14.43
C ALA A 453 1.97 -9.27 13.65
N PHE A 454 2.97 -9.05 12.80
CA PHE A 454 3.05 -7.88 11.92
C PHE A 454 1.87 -7.82 10.93
N ARG A 455 1.55 -8.94 10.28
CA ARG A 455 0.57 -8.98 9.19
C ARG A 455 -0.88 -8.92 9.67
N TYR A 456 -1.19 -9.64 10.74
CA TYR A 456 -2.56 -9.86 11.20
C TYR A 456 -2.86 -9.32 12.60
N GLY A 457 -1.84 -8.92 13.38
CA GLY A 457 -2.04 -8.61 14.77
C GLY A 457 -2.67 -9.80 15.53
N HIS A 458 -3.69 -9.53 16.34
CA HIS A 458 -4.45 -10.60 17.01
C HIS A 458 -5.18 -11.57 16.05
N GLY A 459 -5.45 -11.15 14.81
CA GLY A 459 -6.00 -12.04 13.77
C GLY A 459 -5.07 -13.22 13.42
N ALA A 460 -3.79 -13.14 13.78
CA ALA A 460 -2.82 -14.25 13.65
C ALA A 460 -3.26 -15.51 14.39
N ARG A 461 -4.08 -15.39 15.44
CA ARG A 461 -4.64 -16.54 16.15
C ARG A 461 -5.45 -17.46 15.25
N GLU A 462 -6.22 -16.89 14.32
CA GLU A 462 -7.00 -17.68 13.36
C GLU A 462 -6.11 -18.50 12.44
N VAL A 463 -4.95 -17.96 12.04
CA VAL A 463 -3.93 -18.69 11.28
C VAL A 463 -3.35 -19.85 12.10
N LEU A 464 -2.98 -19.59 13.37
CA LEU A 464 -2.42 -20.59 14.27
C LEU A 464 -3.43 -21.68 14.63
N ASP A 465 -4.70 -21.33 14.87
CA ASP A 465 -5.77 -22.28 15.13
C ASP A 465 -5.96 -23.22 13.93
N LEU A 466 -5.91 -22.67 12.71
CA LEU A 466 -5.99 -23.45 11.48
C LEU A 466 -4.78 -24.40 11.33
N CYS A 467 -3.57 -23.97 11.69
CA CYS A 467 -2.38 -24.85 11.72
C CYS A 467 -2.51 -25.96 12.78
N ALA A 468 -3.13 -25.66 13.93
CA ALA A 468 -3.39 -26.66 14.96
C ALA A 468 -4.42 -27.72 14.53
N GLU A 469 -5.44 -27.30 13.77
CA GLU A 469 -6.46 -28.20 13.19
C GLU A 469 -5.91 -29.02 12.01
N ARG A 470 -5.06 -28.40 11.20
CA ARG A 470 -4.46 -28.96 9.98
C ARG A 470 -2.93 -28.74 9.99
N PRO A 471 -2.17 -29.64 10.65
CA PRO A 471 -0.72 -29.46 10.85
C PRO A 471 0.11 -29.31 9.56
N GLU A 472 -0.39 -29.83 8.44
CA GLU A 472 0.25 -29.65 7.13
C GLU A 472 0.28 -28.19 6.69
N LEU A 473 -0.65 -27.35 7.17
CA LEU A 473 -0.71 -25.93 6.85
C LEU A 473 0.29 -25.07 7.63
N ALA A 474 0.97 -25.63 8.62
CA ALA A 474 2.07 -24.99 9.33
C ALA A 474 3.38 -24.96 8.51
N GLN A 475 3.41 -25.63 7.36
CA GLN A 475 4.56 -25.60 6.47
C GLN A 475 4.66 -24.27 5.73
N PRO A 476 5.89 -23.84 5.36
CA PRO A 476 6.06 -22.61 4.57
C PRO A 476 5.55 -22.80 3.14
N ILE A 477 5.01 -21.72 2.55
CA ILE A 477 4.65 -21.68 1.11
C ILE A 477 5.89 -21.87 0.24
N LEU A 478 7.01 -21.29 0.67
CA LEU A 478 8.30 -21.39 0.02
C LEU A 478 9.38 -21.63 1.08
N GLU A 479 10.20 -22.66 0.88
CA GLU A 479 11.29 -22.98 1.81
C GLU A 479 12.21 -21.79 2.05
N GLY A 480 12.55 -21.53 3.31
CA GLY A 480 13.37 -20.39 3.73
C GLY A 480 12.60 -19.08 3.93
N PHE A 481 11.26 -19.10 3.78
CA PHE A 481 10.38 -17.97 4.09
C PHE A 481 9.41 -18.33 5.23
N PRO A 482 8.97 -17.33 6.00
CA PRO A 482 8.09 -17.56 7.16
C PRO A 482 6.60 -17.64 6.81
N ASP A 483 6.23 -17.42 5.53
CA ASP A 483 4.85 -17.39 5.07
C ASP A 483 4.25 -18.80 5.04
N LEU A 484 3.16 -19.02 5.79
CA LEU A 484 2.57 -20.34 6.00
C LEU A 484 1.51 -20.68 4.95
N LEU A 485 1.37 -21.97 4.64
CA LEU A 485 0.27 -22.47 3.80
C LEU A 485 -1.12 -22.13 4.36
N ALA A 486 -1.26 -22.00 5.68
CA ALA A 486 -2.48 -21.53 6.33
C ALA A 486 -2.89 -20.13 5.87
N GLU A 487 -1.94 -19.25 5.56
CA GLU A 487 -2.24 -17.90 5.08
C GLU A 487 -2.91 -17.91 3.70
N VAL A 488 -2.67 -18.93 2.87
CA VAL A 488 -3.39 -19.13 1.60
C VAL A 488 -4.88 -19.35 1.86
N VAL A 489 -5.20 -20.18 2.84
CA VAL A 489 -6.58 -20.50 3.24
C VAL A 489 -7.27 -19.25 3.80
N ILE A 490 -6.60 -18.53 4.71
CA ILE A 490 -7.12 -17.28 5.28
C ILE A 490 -7.34 -16.21 4.20
N ALA A 491 -6.38 -16.02 3.31
CA ALA A 491 -6.51 -15.09 2.19
C ALA A 491 -7.74 -15.39 1.31
N THR A 492 -8.00 -16.67 1.07
CA THR A 492 -9.11 -17.12 0.24
C THR A 492 -10.45 -16.98 0.97
N ARG A 493 -10.55 -17.44 2.23
CA ARG A 493 -11.79 -17.40 3.03
C ARG A 493 -12.17 -15.98 3.47
N ASN A 494 -11.19 -15.24 3.98
CA ASN A 494 -11.43 -14.03 4.76
C ASN A 494 -11.07 -12.74 4.02
N GLU A 495 -10.34 -12.82 2.90
CA GLU A 495 -9.84 -11.63 2.21
C GLU A 495 -10.17 -11.63 0.70
N GLN A 496 -11.09 -12.51 0.31
CA GLN A 496 -11.59 -12.64 -1.06
C GLN A 496 -10.51 -12.86 -2.13
N ALA A 497 -9.35 -13.47 -1.80
CA ALA A 497 -8.37 -13.86 -2.80
C ALA A 497 -8.97 -14.91 -3.76
N ARG A 498 -8.80 -14.70 -5.08
CA ARG A 498 -9.43 -15.49 -6.14
C ARG A 498 -8.45 -16.05 -7.15
N LYS A 499 -7.24 -15.54 -7.17
CA LYS A 499 -6.15 -15.93 -8.05
C LYS A 499 -4.92 -16.25 -7.22
N VAL A 500 -4.05 -17.12 -7.71
CA VAL A 500 -2.75 -17.37 -7.09
C VAL A 500 -1.96 -16.07 -6.93
N SER A 501 -2.04 -15.17 -7.91
CA SER A 501 -1.40 -13.86 -7.86
C SER A 501 -1.88 -12.97 -6.72
N ASP A 502 -3.14 -13.09 -6.29
CA ASP A 502 -3.67 -12.32 -5.15
C ASP A 502 -2.93 -12.70 -3.86
N VAL A 503 -2.69 -14.00 -3.67
CA VAL A 503 -1.94 -14.52 -2.52
C VAL A 503 -0.47 -14.15 -2.64
N ILE A 504 0.17 -14.48 -3.74
CA ILE A 504 1.62 -14.40 -3.91
C ILE A 504 2.12 -12.96 -4.01
N LEU A 505 1.36 -12.04 -4.64
CA LEU A 505 1.77 -10.65 -4.81
C LEU A 505 1.27 -9.70 -3.72
N ARG A 506 0.07 -9.97 -3.13
CA ARG A 506 -0.61 -8.97 -2.27
C ARG A 506 -0.92 -9.44 -0.85
N ARG A 507 -0.89 -10.75 -0.57
CA ARG A 507 -1.09 -11.27 0.80
C ARG A 507 0.23 -11.65 1.47
N THR A 508 1.09 -12.40 0.76
CA THR A 508 2.38 -12.87 1.27
C THR A 508 3.58 -12.09 0.73
N ARG A 509 3.45 -11.46 -0.42
CA ARG A 509 4.51 -10.70 -1.12
C ARG A 509 5.64 -11.55 -1.69
N LEU A 510 5.56 -12.88 -1.59
CA LEU A 510 6.61 -13.81 -2.04
C LEU A 510 7.01 -13.61 -3.50
N GLY A 511 6.05 -13.26 -4.38
CA GLY A 511 6.34 -12.93 -5.77
C GLY A 511 7.24 -11.71 -5.97
N LEU A 512 7.36 -10.82 -4.95
CA LEU A 512 8.27 -9.68 -4.99
C LEU A 512 9.60 -9.95 -4.28
N LEU A 513 9.65 -10.98 -3.44
CA LEU A 513 10.81 -11.32 -2.59
C LEU A 513 11.64 -12.45 -3.17
N ALA A 514 10.99 -13.39 -3.88
CA ALA A 514 11.55 -14.62 -4.41
C ALA A 514 10.95 -14.97 -5.78
N ALA A 515 10.89 -14.00 -6.69
CA ALA A 515 10.24 -14.15 -7.99
C ALA A 515 10.80 -15.29 -8.85
N ARG A 516 12.08 -15.66 -8.64
CA ARG A 516 12.74 -16.74 -9.38
C ARG A 516 12.33 -18.12 -8.93
N ASP A 517 12.08 -18.26 -7.63
CA ASP A 517 11.69 -19.54 -7.03
C ASP A 517 10.22 -19.85 -7.31
N LEU A 518 9.47 -18.84 -7.76
CA LEU A 518 8.04 -18.90 -8.06
C LEU A 518 7.73 -18.70 -9.56
N ASP A 519 8.66 -19.03 -10.46
CA ASP A 519 8.54 -18.73 -11.90
C ASP A 519 7.90 -19.86 -12.72
N SER A 520 7.41 -20.93 -12.09
CA SER A 520 6.79 -22.08 -12.73
C SER A 520 5.39 -22.39 -12.16
N ALA A 521 4.59 -23.13 -12.91
CA ALA A 521 3.30 -23.61 -12.42
C ALA A 521 3.45 -24.65 -11.28
N GLU A 522 4.57 -25.38 -11.25
CA GLU A 522 4.88 -26.38 -10.23
C GLU A 522 5.15 -25.70 -8.87
N SER A 523 5.88 -24.58 -8.87
CA SER A 523 6.25 -23.86 -7.64
C SER A 523 5.05 -23.24 -6.90
N VAL A 524 3.91 -23.06 -7.55
CA VAL A 524 2.67 -22.52 -6.95
C VAL A 524 1.51 -23.52 -6.96
N ALA A 525 1.77 -24.78 -7.33
CA ALA A 525 0.72 -25.81 -7.44
C ALA A 525 -0.02 -26.02 -6.12
N GLU A 526 0.69 -26.05 -4.99
CA GLU A 526 0.11 -26.24 -3.66
C GLU A 526 -0.77 -25.04 -3.26
N VAL A 527 -0.35 -23.82 -3.59
CA VAL A 527 -1.18 -22.60 -3.41
C VAL A 527 -2.48 -22.72 -4.21
N ALA A 528 -2.39 -23.12 -5.49
CA ALA A 528 -3.56 -23.31 -6.34
C ALA A 528 -4.47 -24.45 -5.87
N ASP A 529 -3.90 -25.50 -5.27
CA ASP A 529 -4.65 -26.64 -4.72
C ASP A 529 -5.42 -26.20 -3.46
N LEU A 530 -4.79 -25.51 -2.52
CA LEU A 530 -5.43 -25.00 -1.30
C LEU A 530 -6.53 -23.98 -1.63
N MET A 531 -6.26 -23.02 -2.52
CA MET A 531 -7.30 -22.11 -3.01
C MET A 531 -8.45 -22.87 -3.67
N GLY A 532 -8.13 -23.90 -4.45
CA GLY A 532 -9.12 -24.73 -5.12
C GLY A 532 -9.97 -25.57 -4.17
N GLU A 533 -9.47 -25.96 -3.01
CA GLU A 533 -10.25 -26.60 -1.96
C GLU A 533 -11.30 -25.63 -1.40
N GLU A 534 -10.89 -24.40 -1.10
CA GLU A 534 -11.78 -23.38 -0.55
C GLU A 534 -12.83 -22.87 -1.55
N LEU A 535 -12.43 -22.71 -2.82
CA LEU A 535 -13.28 -22.16 -3.89
C LEU A 535 -14.05 -23.21 -4.68
N GLY A 536 -13.87 -24.51 -4.34
CA GLY A 536 -14.55 -25.60 -5.05
C GLY A 536 -14.07 -25.82 -6.47
N TRP A 537 -12.80 -25.49 -6.79
CA TRP A 537 -12.26 -25.66 -8.14
C TRP A 537 -12.03 -27.13 -8.48
N SER A 538 -12.31 -27.46 -9.75
CA SER A 538 -11.92 -28.74 -10.32
C SER A 538 -10.38 -28.86 -10.38
N LYS A 539 -9.86 -30.09 -10.44
CA LYS A 539 -8.41 -30.33 -10.65
C LYS A 539 -7.88 -29.62 -11.91
N LYS A 540 -8.71 -29.57 -12.98
CA LYS A 540 -8.36 -28.87 -14.19
C LYS A 540 -8.19 -27.38 -13.95
N ARG A 541 -9.15 -26.75 -13.22
CA ARG A 541 -9.09 -25.31 -12.89
C ARG A 541 -7.88 -24.98 -12.02
N ARG A 542 -7.52 -25.82 -11.06
CA ARG A 542 -6.32 -25.62 -10.22
C ARG A 542 -5.04 -25.58 -11.05
N ALA A 543 -4.88 -26.53 -11.98
CA ALA A 543 -3.72 -26.56 -12.88
C ALA A 543 -3.70 -25.36 -13.87
N GLU A 544 -4.87 -24.94 -14.34
CA GLU A 544 -5.01 -23.73 -15.16
C GLU A 544 -4.58 -22.48 -14.36
N GLU A 545 -5.01 -22.38 -13.11
CA GLU A 545 -4.68 -21.24 -12.25
C GLU A 545 -3.17 -21.12 -11.96
N ALA A 546 -2.52 -22.27 -11.68
CA ALA A 546 -1.06 -22.31 -11.55
C ALA A 546 -0.33 -21.88 -12.84
N THR A 547 -0.91 -22.20 -14.01
CA THR A 547 -0.36 -21.74 -15.29
C THR A 547 -0.60 -20.25 -15.52
N LEU A 548 -1.79 -19.74 -15.17
CA LEU A 548 -2.13 -18.31 -15.26
C LEU A 548 -1.20 -17.45 -14.42
N TRP A 549 -0.76 -17.95 -13.26
CA TRP A 549 0.24 -17.27 -12.45
C TRP A 549 1.52 -17.00 -13.23
N VAL A 550 2.05 -17.98 -13.95
CA VAL A 550 3.29 -17.81 -14.72
C VAL A 550 3.15 -16.71 -15.78
N ASP A 551 2.01 -16.66 -16.46
CA ASP A 551 1.73 -15.63 -17.46
C ASP A 551 1.57 -14.25 -16.81
N GLU A 552 0.94 -14.18 -15.62
CA GLU A 552 0.79 -12.94 -14.87
C GLU A 552 2.15 -12.46 -14.33
N ALA A 553 2.96 -13.34 -13.75
CA ALA A 553 4.30 -13.03 -13.28
C ALA A 553 5.19 -12.46 -14.40
N ARG A 554 5.07 -12.98 -15.62
CA ARG A 554 5.77 -12.45 -16.82
C ARG A 554 5.24 -11.09 -17.22
N ARG A 555 3.92 -10.91 -17.23
CA ARG A 555 3.26 -9.64 -17.57
C ARG A 555 3.64 -8.55 -16.56
N GLU A 556 3.62 -8.85 -15.28
CA GLU A 556 4.06 -7.98 -14.19
C GLU A 556 5.56 -7.70 -14.23
N GLY A 557 6.35 -8.58 -14.87
CA GLY A 557 7.81 -8.45 -14.97
C GLY A 557 8.52 -8.57 -13.63
N ILE A 558 7.98 -9.37 -12.71
CA ILE A 558 8.55 -9.55 -11.37
C ILE A 558 9.90 -10.25 -11.39
N ASN A 559 10.18 -11.09 -12.38
CA ASN A 559 11.48 -11.68 -12.65
C ASN A 559 12.13 -10.97 -13.86
N PRO A 560 13.10 -10.08 -13.64
CA PRO A 560 13.68 -9.29 -14.73
C PRO A 560 14.51 -10.11 -15.74
N LEU A 561 14.91 -11.34 -15.40
CA LEU A 561 15.69 -12.21 -16.29
C LEU A 561 14.88 -12.86 -17.41
N ILE A 562 13.58 -13.09 -17.20
CA ILE A 562 12.75 -13.77 -18.20
C ILE A 562 12.63 -12.96 -19.51
N ARG A 563 12.86 -11.64 -19.46
CA ARG A 563 12.82 -10.76 -20.63
C ARG A 563 14.13 -10.67 -21.43
N ALA A 564 15.26 -11.02 -20.82
CA ALA A 564 16.58 -10.96 -21.47
C ALA A 564 16.80 -12.04 -22.54
N GLY A 565 15.88 -12.97 -22.71
CA GLY A 565 15.99 -14.14 -23.59
C GLY A 565 15.17 -14.07 -24.87
N ARG A 566 14.82 -12.89 -25.42
CA ARG A 566 14.22 -12.75 -26.75
C ARG A 566 14.77 -11.57 -27.52
#